data_0acdf69f9a57770f528016d6f5148c80
#
_entry.id   0acdf69f9a57770f528016d6f5148c80
#
_cell.length_a   1.000
_cell.length_b   1.000
_cell.length_c   1.000
_cell.angle_alpha   90.00
_cell.angle_beta   90.00
_cell.angle_gamma   90.00
#
_symmetry.space_group_name_H-M   'P 1'
#
loop_
_entity.id
_entity.type
_entity.pdbx_description
1 polymer ?
#
loop_
_entity_poly.entity_id
_entity_poly.type
_entity_poly.pdbx_seq_one_letter_code
_entity_poly.pdbx_strand_id
1 'polypeptide(L)'
;EAIEEADFVIKLLEDYDIDGPVAYDWEMHDSSYRVYGTSPEMATACAIAFCQRIEEAGYTPMIYAGQYVSYMKYDQGAISPYLSWYPEYKTTSSEKLYPTFFYQMDYWQFSSSCSIDGIGGKVDANIQFIR
;
A
#
# COMPACT_ATOMS: atom_id res chain seq x y z
N GLU A 1 -7.34 -1.53 17.06
CA GLU A 1 -6.06 -1.96 16.51
C GLU A 1 -5.62 -1.08 15.33
N ALA A 2 -6.32 -1.04 14.18
CA ALA A 2 -5.92 -0.20 13.04
C ALA A 2 -5.76 1.30 13.38
N ILE A 3 -6.62 1.86 14.23
CA ILE A 3 -6.50 3.21 14.75
C ILE A 3 -5.25 3.36 15.65
N GLU A 4 -4.97 2.38 16.49
CA GLU A 4 -3.78 2.38 17.36
C GLU A 4 -2.48 2.30 16.54
N GLU A 5 -2.49 1.55 15.44
CA GLU A 5 -1.39 1.51 14.48
C GLU A 5 -1.20 2.87 13.79
N ALA A 6 -2.28 3.50 13.36
CA ALA A 6 -2.23 4.86 12.81
C ALA A 6 -1.70 5.88 13.84
N ASP A 7 -2.19 5.85 15.09
CA ASP A 7 -1.71 6.73 16.16
C ASP A 7 -0.21 6.53 16.44
N PHE A 8 0.26 5.28 16.37
CA PHE A 8 1.68 4.98 16.52
C PHE A 8 2.51 5.58 15.37
N VAL A 9 2.05 5.43 14.13
CA VAL A 9 2.72 6.04 12.96
C VAL A 9 2.73 7.56 13.07
N ILE A 10 1.59 8.18 13.38
CA ILE A 10 1.47 9.64 13.56
C ILE A 10 2.50 10.14 14.57
N LYS A 11 2.62 9.46 15.71
CA LYS A 11 3.60 9.81 16.75
C LYS A 11 5.05 9.70 16.26
N LEU A 12 5.37 8.72 15.43
CA LEU A 12 6.71 8.58 14.85
C LEU A 12 7.04 9.69 13.85
N LEU A 13 6.01 10.25 13.19
CA LEU A 13 6.17 11.28 12.18
C LEU A 13 6.20 12.72 12.73
N GLU A 14 5.86 12.93 14.02
CA GLU A 14 5.77 14.27 14.62
C GLU A 14 7.02 15.13 14.44
N ASP A 15 8.21 14.52 14.42
CA ASP A 15 9.50 15.20 14.28
C ASP A 15 10.00 15.30 12.83
N TYR A 16 9.18 14.88 11.84
CA TYR A 16 9.58 14.83 10.42
C TYR A 16 8.63 15.63 9.54
N ASP A 17 9.21 16.29 8.54
CA ASP A 17 8.44 16.95 7.49
C ASP A 17 8.22 15.93 6.35
N ILE A 18 6.98 15.44 6.25
CA ILE A 18 6.61 14.36 5.33
C ILE A 18 5.74 14.90 4.21
N ASP A 19 6.30 14.98 3.00
CA ASP A 19 5.58 15.37 1.78
C ASP A 19 4.84 14.20 1.09
N GLY A 20 5.25 12.97 1.39
CA GLY A 20 4.71 11.75 0.79
C GLY A 20 3.49 11.18 1.52
N PRO A 21 2.77 10.24 0.90
CA PRO A 21 1.67 9.55 1.57
C PRO A 21 2.15 8.56 2.63
N VAL A 22 1.29 8.31 3.62
CA VAL A 22 1.47 7.28 4.65
C VAL A 22 0.69 6.05 4.22
N ALA A 23 1.39 4.94 4.01
CA ALA A 23 0.80 3.72 3.48
C ALA A 23 0.31 2.78 4.60
N TYR A 24 -0.92 2.30 4.46
CA TYR A 24 -1.42 1.12 5.17
C TYR A 24 -0.95 -0.12 4.43
N ASP A 25 -0.04 -0.87 5.05
CA ASP A 25 0.53 -2.11 4.51
C ASP A 25 -0.03 -3.32 5.26
N TRP A 26 -1.02 -3.96 4.62
CA TRP A 26 -1.67 -5.16 5.15
C TRP A 26 -1.42 -6.33 4.21
N GLU A 27 -0.50 -7.19 4.57
CA GLU A 27 -0.11 -8.33 3.76
C GLU A 27 -0.41 -9.67 4.44
N MET A 28 -0.80 -10.65 3.64
CA MET A 28 -1.08 -12.02 4.08
C MET A 28 -0.36 -12.99 3.15
N HIS A 29 0.74 -13.57 3.62
CA HIS A 29 1.52 -14.52 2.83
C HIS A 29 1.13 -15.99 3.12
N ASP A 30 0.86 -16.34 4.38
CA ASP A 30 0.48 -17.69 4.78
C ASP A 30 -0.31 -17.70 6.11
N SER A 31 -0.66 -18.90 6.58
CA SER A 31 -1.48 -19.10 7.79
C SER A 31 -0.80 -18.71 9.11
N SER A 32 0.49 -18.41 9.11
CA SER A 32 1.21 -17.95 10.30
C SER A 32 1.04 -16.45 10.57
N TYR A 33 0.57 -15.71 9.56
CA TYR A 33 0.34 -14.28 9.70
C TYR A 33 -0.86 -13.99 10.58
N ARG A 34 -0.71 -13.02 11.48
CA ARG A 34 -1.76 -12.56 12.41
C ARG A 34 -3.08 -12.24 11.72
N VAL A 35 -3.00 -11.73 10.51
CA VAL A 35 -4.14 -11.33 9.69
C VAL A 35 -4.80 -12.48 8.93
N TYR A 36 -4.26 -13.71 9.05
CA TYR A 36 -4.84 -14.87 8.39
C TYR A 36 -6.26 -15.15 8.89
N GLY A 37 -7.18 -15.40 7.98
CA GLY A 37 -8.59 -15.64 8.31
C GLY A 37 -9.43 -14.36 8.50
N THR A 38 -8.85 -13.17 8.42
CA THR A 38 -9.62 -11.92 8.43
C THR A 38 -10.61 -11.89 7.27
N SER A 39 -11.88 -11.58 7.56
CA SER A 39 -12.90 -11.44 6.53
C SER A 39 -12.65 -10.20 5.65
N PRO A 40 -13.16 -10.18 4.40
CA PRO A 40 -13.07 -9.01 3.53
C PRO A 40 -13.66 -7.74 4.14
N GLU A 41 -14.78 -7.86 4.84
CA GLU A 41 -15.45 -6.74 5.50
C GLU A 41 -14.56 -6.14 6.60
N MET A 42 -13.91 -7.01 7.40
CA MET A 42 -13.02 -6.57 8.47
C MET A 42 -11.73 -5.97 7.91
N ALA A 43 -11.14 -6.57 6.88
CA ALA A 43 -9.94 -6.04 6.23
C ALA A 43 -10.21 -4.64 5.65
N THR A 44 -11.33 -4.47 4.95
CA THR A 44 -11.77 -3.18 4.42
C THR A 44 -11.99 -2.16 5.53
N ALA A 45 -12.68 -2.55 6.61
CA ALA A 45 -12.96 -1.65 7.74
C ALA A 45 -11.66 -1.20 8.44
N CYS A 46 -10.68 -2.09 8.59
CA CYS A 46 -9.38 -1.74 9.17
C CYS A 46 -8.61 -0.76 8.29
N ALA A 47 -8.57 -0.99 6.97
CA ALA A 47 -7.92 -0.07 6.04
C ALA A 47 -8.54 1.33 6.08
N ILE A 48 -9.88 1.41 6.06
CA ILE A 48 -10.61 2.68 6.16
C ILE A 48 -10.32 3.38 7.49
N ALA A 49 -10.38 2.64 8.61
CA ALA A 49 -10.14 3.23 9.93
C ALA A 49 -8.72 3.79 10.08
N PHE A 50 -7.70 3.08 9.55
CA PHE A 50 -6.33 3.58 9.49
C PHE A 50 -6.24 4.85 8.64
N CYS A 51 -6.75 4.80 7.41
CA CYS A 51 -6.68 5.91 6.47
C CYS A 51 -7.39 7.17 7.00
N GLN A 52 -8.58 7.02 7.57
CA GLN A 52 -9.30 8.14 8.20
C GLN A 52 -8.49 8.77 9.33
N ARG A 53 -7.86 7.95 10.18
CA ARG A 53 -7.06 8.46 11.28
C ARG A 53 -5.80 9.19 10.83
N ILE A 54 -5.15 8.71 9.77
CA ILE A 54 -4.01 9.38 9.11
C ILE A 54 -4.45 10.73 8.51
N GLU A 55 -5.59 10.75 7.83
CA GLU A 55 -6.16 11.96 7.22
C GLU A 55 -6.54 13.01 8.28
N GLU A 56 -7.16 12.60 9.39
CA GLU A 56 -7.47 13.46 10.53
C GLU A 56 -6.23 14.14 11.14
N ALA A 57 -5.07 13.48 11.07
CA ALA A 57 -3.80 14.02 11.50
C ALA A 57 -3.12 14.96 10.48
N GLY A 58 -3.71 15.13 9.30
CA GLY A 58 -3.22 16.02 8.25
C GLY A 58 -2.27 15.37 7.24
N TYR A 59 -2.09 14.05 7.29
CA TYR A 59 -1.28 13.31 6.32
C TYR A 59 -2.14 12.76 5.18
N THR A 60 -1.53 12.46 4.05
CA THR A 60 -2.20 11.82 2.92
C THR A 60 -2.16 10.29 3.09
N PRO A 61 -3.31 9.61 3.26
CA PRO A 61 -3.33 8.17 3.38
C PRO A 61 -3.20 7.46 2.03
N MET A 62 -2.58 6.28 2.04
CA MET A 62 -2.45 5.40 0.90
C MET A 62 -2.65 3.94 1.34
N ILE A 63 -3.15 3.08 0.46
CA ILE A 63 -3.30 1.65 0.72
C ILE A 63 -2.35 0.89 -0.21
N TYR A 64 -1.41 0.14 0.39
CA TYR A 64 -0.60 -0.83 -0.32
C TYR A 64 -1.30 -2.19 -0.32
N ALA A 65 -1.48 -2.79 -1.50
CA ALA A 65 -2.11 -4.09 -1.60
C ALA A 65 -1.70 -4.84 -2.88
N GLY A 66 -1.18 -6.05 -2.70
CA GLY A 66 -0.93 -6.98 -3.79
C GLY A 66 -2.24 -7.54 -4.39
N GLN A 67 -2.12 -8.24 -5.53
CA GLN A 67 -3.26 -8.69 -6.32
C GLN A 67 -4.31 -9.46 -5.51
N TYR A 68 -3.91 -10.46 -4.73
CA TYR A 68 -4.83 -11.27 -3.95
C TYR A 68 -5.61 -10.43 -2.92
N VAL A 69 -4.90 -9.58 -2.17
CA VAL A 69 -5.50 -8.73 -1.15
C VAL A 69 -6.46 -7.73 -1.79
N SER A 70 -6.03 -7.08 -2.86
CA SER A 70 -6.85 -6.10 -3.59
C SER A 70 -8.17 -6.67 -4.10
N TYR A 71 -8.15 -7.87 -4.69
CA TYR A 71 -9.36 -8.46 -5.29
C TYR A 71 -10.19 -9.30 -4.34
N MET A 72 -9.58 -9.90 -3.32
CA MET A 72 -10.25 -10.87 -2.46
C MET A 72 -10.53 -10.38 -1.05
N LYS A 73 -9.88 -9.30 -0.62
CA LYS A 73 -9.97 -8.81 0.76
C LYS A 73 -10.49 -7.38 0.88
N TYR A 74 -10.40 -6.58 -0.18
CA TYR A 74 -10.88 -5.20 -0.12
C TYR A 74 -12.12 -4.96 -0.98
N ASP A 75 -13.09 -4.24 -0.42
CA ASP A 75 -14.13 -3.57 -1.21
C ASP A 75 -13.49 -2.36 -1.91
N GLN A 76 -13.20 -2.52 -3.19
CA GLN A 76 -12.54 -1.48 -4.00
C GLN A 76 -13.37 -0.20 -4.10
N GLY A 77 -14.70 -0.30 -4.04
CA GLY A 77 -15.58 0.88 -4.00
C GLY A 77 -15.40 1.67 -2.72
N ALA A 78 -15.31 0.98 -1.58
CA ALA A 78 -15.19 1.61 -0.26
C ALA A 78 -13.82 2.26 -0.04
N ILE A 79 -12.73 1.68 -0.56
CA ILE A 79 -11.37 2.21 -0.41
C ILE A 79 -10.96 3.18 -1.51
N SER A 80 -11.76 3.36 -2.56
CA SER A 80 -11.46 4.23 -3.70
C SER A 80 -11.17 5.71 -3.39
N PRO A 81 -11.59 6.29 -2.25
CA PRO A 81 -11.19 7.65 -1.88
C PRO A 81 -9.70 7.80 -1.56
N TYR A 82 -9.02 6.72 -1.20
CA TYR A 82 -7.61 6.74 -0.79
C TYR A 82 -6.68 6.43 -1.95
N LEU A 83 -5.43 6.93 -1.88
CA LEU A 83 -4.40 6.59 -2.86
C LEU A 83 -4.13 5.08 -2.85
N SER A 84 -3.87 4.53 -4.02
CA SER A 84 -3.56 3.11 -4.21
C SER A 84 -2.12 2.89 -4.63
N TRP A 85 -1.42 2.01 -3.92
CA TRP A 85 -0.08 1.54 -4.24
C TRP A 85 -0.12 0.03 -4.50
N TYR A 86 0.11 -0.34 -5.76
CA TYR A 86 -0.04 -1.70 -6.23
C TYR A 86 1.28 -2.32 -6.65
N PRO A 87 1.73 -3.43 -6.02
CA PRO A 87 2.88 -4.18 -6.47
C PRO A 87 2.51 -5.17 -7.59
N GLU A 88 3.22 -5.08 -8.70
CA GLU A 88 3.18 -6.08 -9.76
C GLU A 88 4.52 -6.12 -10.48
N TYR A 89 5.33 -7.11 -10.14
CA TYR A 89 6.69 -7.22 -10.67
C TYR A 89 6.69 -7.84 -12.06
N LYS A 90 7.38 -7.20 -13.00
CA LYS A 90 7.60 -7.70 -14.35
C LYS A 90 9.00 -8.27 -14.47
N THR A 91 9.11 -9.54 -14.87
CA THR A 91 10.36 -10.31 -14.82
C THR A 91 11.08 -10.40 -16.15
N THR A 92 10.44 -10.07 -17.28
CA THR A 92 11.03 -10.19 -18.62
C THR A 92 10.80 -8.94 -19.47
N SER A 93 11.76 -8.64 -20.33
CA SER A 93 11.66 -7.54 -21.30
C SER A 93 10.59 -7.76 -22.39
N SER A 94 10.07 -8.96 -22.53
CA SER A 94 8.99 -9.30 -23.47
C SER A 94 7.60 -9.06 -22.88
N GLU A 95 7.49 -8.89 -21.56
CA GLU A 95 6.23 -8.55 -20.92
C GLU A 95 5.89 -7.08 -21.19
N LYS A 96 4.60 -6.84 -21.31
CA LYS A 96 4.11 -5.47 -21.43
C LYS A 96 4.44 -4.70 -20.16
N LEU A 97 5.10 -3.56 -20.29
CA LEU A 97 5.55 -2.70 -19.20
C LEU A 97 4.38 -1.84 -18.68
N TYR A 98 3.30 -2.49 -18.29
CA TYR A 98 2.18 -1.87 -17.60
C TYR A 98 1.54 -2.88 -16.64
N PRO A 99 0.98 -2.42 -15.52
CA PRO A 99 0.29 -3.27 -14.57
C PRO A 99 -1.04 -3.78 -15.15
N THR A 100 -1.53 -4.90 -14.61
CA THR A 100 -2.79 -5.53 -15.02
C THR A 100 -3.96 -5.23 -14.07
N PHE A 101 -3.76 -4.32 -13.14
CA PHE A 101 -4.77 -3.92 -12.16
C PHE A 101 -5.91 -3.14 -12.83
N PHE A 102 -7.18 -3.52 -12.54
CA PHE A 102 -8.36 -2.95 -13.20
C PHE A 102 -8.91 -1.69 -12.54
N TYR A 103 -8.50 -1.41 -11.30
CA TYR A 103 -8.96 -0.25 -10.56
C TYR A 103 -7.96 0.89 -10.67
N GLN A 104 -8.34 2.04 -10.11
CA GLN A 104 -7.45 3.20 -10.03
C GLN A 104 -6.18 2.84 -9.25
N MET A 105 -5.04 3.29 -9.77
CA MET A 105 -3.74 3.11 -9.17
C MET A 105 -2.97 4.42 -9.26
N ASP A 106 -2.39 4.84 -8.15
CA ASP A 106 -1.63 6.08 -8.06
C ASP A 106 -0.12 5.79 -8.02
N TYR A 107 0.26 4.63 -7.47
CA TYR A 107 1.64 4.14 -7.44
C TYR A 107 1.71 2.69 -7.90
N TRP A 108 2.67 2.40 -8.75
CA TRP A 108 3.00 1.04 -9.19
C TRP A 108 4.39 0.66 -8.73
N GLN A 109 4.50 -0.31 -7.80
CA GLN A 109 5.76 -0.94 -7.47
C GLN A 109 6.08 -2.00 -8.53
N PHE A 110 6.94 -1.66 -9.47
CA PHE A 110 7.23 -2.53 -10.61
C PHE A 110 8.39 -3.50 -10.36
N SER A 111 9.16 -3.30 -9.31
CA SER A 111 10.29 -4.16 -8.93
C SER A 111 10.59 -4.05 -7.45
N SER A 112 11.02 -5.17 -6.85
CA SER A 112 11.59 -5.26 -5.49
C SER A 112 13.09 -5.59 -5.50
N SER A 113 13.76 -5.42 -6.64
CA SER A 113 15.16 -5.88 -6.80
C SER A 113 16.02 -4.96 -7.66
N CYS A 114 15.68 -3.69 -7.72
CA CYS A 114 16.48 -2.67 -8.41
C CYS A 114 17.80 -2.41 -7.68
N SER A 115 18.79 -1.93 -8.43
CA SER A 115 20.06 -1.44 -7.88
C SER A 115 20.14 0.05 -8.16
N ILE A 116 20.52 0.83 -7.15
CA ILE A 116 20.72 2.27 -7.25
C ILE A 116 22.15 2.57 -6.78
N ASP A 117 22.85 3.37 -7.55
CA ASP A 117 24.22 3.78 -7.21
C ASP A 117 24.24 4.49 -5.85
N GLY A 118 25.16 4.05 -4.99
CA GLY A 118 25.28 4.56 -3.62
C GLY A 118 24.49 3.79 -2.57
N ILE A 119 23.64 2.83 -2.97
CA ILE A 119 22.91 1.95 -2.02
C ILE A 119 23.45 0.53 -2.12
N GLY A 120 23.93 0.02 -0.99
CA GLY A 120 24.56 -1.31 -0.87
C GLY A 120 23.58 -2.48 -0.78
N GLY A 121 22.48 -2.46 -1.53
CA GLY A 121 21.48 -3.52 -1.51
C GLY A 121 20.49 -3.41 -2.66
N LYS A 122 19.50 -4.31 -2.65
CA LYS A 122 18.36 -4.21 -3.55
C LYS A 122 17.31 -3.28 -2.94
N VAL A 123 16.63 -2.53 -3.79
CA VAL A 123 15.57 -1.59 -3.40
C VAL A 123 14.33 -1.78 -4.25
N ASP A 124 13.21 -1.40 -3.69
CA ASP A 124 11.96 -1.30 -4.42
C ASP A 124 11.98 -0.10 -5.37
N ALA A 125 11.39 -0.29 -6.53
CA ALA A 125 11.25 0.78 -7.51
C ALA A 125 9.80 0.98 -7.90
N ASN A 126 9.41 2.25 -7.94
CA ASN A 126 8.02 2.66 -8.09
C ASN A 126 7.85 3.69 -9.20
N ILE A 127 6.66 3.71 -9.81
CA ILE A 127 6.19 4.76 -10.70
C ILE A 127 4.99 5.41 -10.03
N GLN A 128 5.02 6.73 -9.90
CA GLN A 128 3.86 7.52 -9.51
C GLN A 128 3.14 8.02 -10.77
N PHE A 129 1.83 7.83 -10.84
CA PHE A 129 0.98 8.37 -11.89
C PHE A 129 0.46 9.75 -11.46
N ILE A 130 1.00 10.79 -12.08
CA ILE A 130 0.55 12.17 -11.85
C ILE A 130 -0.61 12.44 -12.81
N ARG A 131 -1.75 12.86 -12.27
CA ARG A 131 -2.97 13.18 -13.02
C ARG A 131 -3.26 14.65 -13.03
#